data_00389538239640a26f6824e3bf5212db
#
_entry.id   00389538239640a26f6824e3bf5212db
#
_cell.length_a   1.000
_cell.length_b   1.000
_cell.length_c   1.000
_cell.angle_alpha   90.00
_cell.angle_beta   90.00
_cell.angle_gamma   90.00
#
_symmetry.space_group_name_H-M   'P 1'
#
loop_
_entity.id
_entity.type
_entity.pdbx_description
1 polymer ?
#
loop_
_entity_poly.entity_id
_entity_poly.type
_entity_poly.pdbx_seq_one_letter_code
_entity_poly.pdbx_strand_id
1 'polypeptide(L)'
;MGKVLLVVGDGAEVIDTMVPYYRLGEEHEVVVAAPEKRTYHLVQHEHDPGWDITVEMPGYTFKSDAAFRDVDPGEFLALVLPGGRAPEFLRYDTDLLRIVRHFFAENKPVASICHGVEILAVADVIRGVEVTTIPRCRFDVE
;
A
#
# COMPACT_ATOMS: atom_id res chain seq x y z
N MET A 1 6.71 6.92 -19.99
CA MET A 1 7.20 7.17 -18.61
C MET A 1 6.21 8.08 -17.91
N GLY A 2 5.93 7.82 -16.65
CA GLY A 2 5.05 8.64 -15.81
C GLY A 2 5.31 8.37 -14.34
N LYS A 3 4.59 9.05 -13.44
CA LYS A 3 4.75 8.87 -12.00
C LYS A 3 3.82 7.78 -11.48
N VAL A 4 4.32 6.91 -10.60
CA VAL A 4 3.53 5.93 -9.86
C VAL A 4 3.64 6.25 -8.38
N LEU A 5 2.52 6.25 -7.68
CA LEU A 5 2.46 6.48 -6.23
C LEU A 5 2.55 5.15 -5.50
N LEU A 6 3.51 5.00 -4.59
CA LEU A 6 3.65 3.85 -3.71
C LEU A 6 3.46 4.30 -2.27
N VAL A 7 2.53 3.68 -1.57
CA VAL A 7 2.20 4.01 -0.17
C VAL A 7 3.07 3.21 0.78
N VAL A 8 3.56 3.86 1.83
CA VAL A 8 4.33 3.19 2.88
C VAL A 8 3.93 3.69 4.27
N GLY A 9 4.12 2.85 5.26
CA GLY A 9 3.97 3.17 6.69
C GLY A 9 4.83 2.23 7.52
N ASP A 10 4.96 2.48 8.81
CA ASP A 10 5.61 1.52 9.70
C ASP A 10 4.85 0.19 9.67
N GLY A 11 5.56 -0.91 9.58
CA GLY A 11 4.99 -2.24 9.45
C GLY A 11 4.56 -2.63 8.02
N ALA A 12 4.88 -1.82 6.99
CA ALA A 12 4.71 -2.27 5.61
C ALA A 12 5.64 -3.46 5.32
N GLU A 13 5.16 -4.43 4.54
CA GLU A 13 5.92 -5.64 4.25
C GLU A 13 7.04 -5.37 3.24
N VAL A 14 8.22 -5.95 3.47
CA VAL A 14 9.45 -5.71 2.69
C VAL A 14 9.26 -6.04 1.21
N ILE A 15 8.77 -7.24 0.90
CA ILE A 15 8.64 -7.71 -0.49
C ILE A 15 7.54 -6.95 -1.20
N ASP A 16 6.39 -6.76 -0.54
CA ASP A 16 5.25 -6.01 -1.08
C ASP A 16 5.61 -4.55 -1.41
N THR A 17 6.59 -3.99 -0.70
CA THR A 17 7.04 -2.61 -0.89
C THR A 17 8.18 -2.51 -1.89
N MET A 18 9.24 -3.29 -1.68
CA MET A 18 10.51 -3.11 -2.42
C MET A 18 10.45 -3.70 -3.83
N VAL A 19 9.77 -4.82 -4.03
CA VAL A 19 9.67 -5.43 -5.36
C VAL A 19 8.93 -4.52 -6.34
N PRO A 20 7.72 -4.01 -6.02
CA PRO A 20 7.06 -3.04 -6.91
C PRO A 20 7.87 -1.75 -7.08
N TYR A 21 8.50 -1.24 -6.01
CA TYR A 21 9.32 -0.04 -6.09
C TYR A 21 10.43 -0.17 -7.13
N TYR A 22 11.24 -1.22 -7.05
CA TYR A 22 12.35 -1.41 -7.98
C TYR A 22 11.87 -1.81 -9.38
N ARG A 23 10.87 -2.70 -9.48
CA ARG A 23 10.37 -3.13 -10.79
C ARG A 23 9.72 -1.99 -11.57
N LEU A 24 8.89 -1.19 -10.93
CA LEU A 24 8.26 -0.04 -11.57
C LEU A 24 9.25 1.08 -11.84
N GLY A 25 10.27 1.23 -10.98
CA GLY A 25 11.34 2.21 -11.14
C GLY A 25 12.21 2.00 -12.39
N GLU A 26 12.15 0.83 -13.03
CA GLU A 26 12.82 0.59 -14.31
C GLU A 26 12.19 1.39 -15.46
N GLU A 27 10.90 1.73 -15.37
CA GLU A 27 10.14 2.36 -16.46
C GLU A 27 9.42 3.66 -16.05
N HIS A 28 9.25 3.89 -14.73
CA HIS A 28 8.48 5.00 -14.16
C HIS A 28 9.25 5.69 -13.03
N GLU A 29 8.88 6.92 -12.74
CA GLU A 29 9.25 7.58 -11.49
C GLU A 29 8.34 7.06 -10.38
N VAL A 30 8.88 6.35 -9.39
CA VAL A 30 8.12 5.88 -8.23
C VAL A 30 8.29 6.87 -7.09
N VAL A 31 7.20 7.52 -6.71
CA VAL A 31 7.14 8.44 -5.57
C VAL A 31 6.57 7.70 -4.37
N VAL A 32 7.30 7.69 -3.28
CA VAL A 32 6.90 7.03 -2.04
C VAL A 32 6.18 8.04 -1.14
N ALA A 33 4.91 7.78 -0.85
CA ALA A 33 4.12 8.62 0.06
C ALA A 33 3.75 7.88 1.35
N ALA A 34 3.67 8.65 2.42
CA ALA A 34 3.39 8.16 3.77
C ALA A 34 2.64 9.22 4.59
N PRO A 35 2.18 8.93 5.83
CA PRO A 35 1.59 9.95 6.69
C PRO A 35 2.45 11.20 6.87
N GLU A 36 3.77 11.00 7.00
CA GLU A 36 4.76 12.07 7.12
C GLU A 36 5.98 11.77 6.22
N LYS A 37 6.70 12.82 5.83
CA LYS A 37 7.97 12.67 5.09
C LYS A 37 9.09 12.32 6.05
N ARG A 38 9.36 11.01 6.21
CA ARG A 38 10.40 10.47 7.09
C ARG A 38 10.86 9.07 6.67
N THR A 39 11.75 8.48 7.42
CA THR A 39 12.11 7.05 7.31
C THR A 39 11.10 6.19 8.07
N TYR A 40 10.64 5.13 7.45
CA TYR A 40 9.72 4.12 7.97
C TYR A 40 10.43 2.79 8.16
N HIS A 41 9.90 1.96 9.05
CA HIS A 41 10.42 0.64 9.35
C HIS A 41 9.52 -0.41 8.73
N LEU A 42 10.07 -1.16 7.78
CA LEU A 42 9.39 -2.28 7.16
C LEU A 42 9.50 -3.52 8.05
N VAL A 43 8.65 -4.49 7.78
CA VAL A 43 8.68 -5.81 8.42
C VAL A 43 8.76 -6.90 7.37
N GLN A 44 9.32 -8.04 7.74
CA GLN A 44 9.20 -9.25 6.96
C GLN A 44 8.43 -10.31 7.74
N HIS A 45 7.68 -11.13 7.01
CA HIS A 45 6.90 -12.20 7.56
C HIS A 45 7.57 -13.54 7.25
N GLU A 46 7.91 -14.26 8.32
CA GLU A 46 8.46 -15.61 8.25
C GLU A 46 7.38 -16.62 8.66
N HIS A 47 7.52 -17.84 8.19
CA HIS A 47 6.63 -18.93 8.55
C HIS A 47 7.43 -20.02 9.26
N ASP A 48 7.37 -20.03 10.58
CA ASP A 48 8.05 -21.04 11.38
C ASP A 48 7.42 -22.44 11.20
N PRO A 49 8.22 -23.49 11.15
CA PRO A 49 7.69 -24.85 11.04
C PRO A 49 6.67 -25.19 12.12
N GLY A 50 5.49 -25.64 11.71
CA GLY A 50 4.41 -26.02 12.63
C GLY A 50 3.53 -24.88 13.15
N TRP A 51 3.74 -23.67 12.67
CA TRP A 51 2.87 -22.53 13.00
C TRP A 51 1.78 -22.34 11.94
N ASP A 52 0.56 -22.01 12.40
CA ASP A 52 -0.56 -21.70 11.50
C ASP A 52 -0.55 -20.22 11.01
N ILE A 53 0.23 -19.38 11.66
CA ILE A 53 0.35 -17.95 11.35
C ILE A 53 1.82 -17.58 11.11
N THR A 54 2.01 -16.43 10.46
CA THR A 54 3.36 -15.87 10.25
C THR A 54 3.90 -15.21 11.50
N VAL A 55 5.24 -15.20 11.61
CA VAL A 55 5.99 -14.43 12.60
C VAL A 55 6.48 -13.15 11.93
N GLU A 56 6.26 -12.02 12.57
CA GLU A 56 6.74 -10.73 12.09
C GLU A 56 8.15 -10.46 12.62
N MET A 57 9.05 -10.16 11.68
CA MET A 57 10.45 -9.83 11.96
C MET A 57 10.76 -8.41 11.50
N PRO A 58 11.72 -7.70 12.14
CA PRO A 58 12.21 -6.42 11.63
C PRO A 58 12.76 -6.57 10.21
N GLY A 59 12.33 -5.66 9.32
CA GLY A 59 12.82 -5.58 7.95
C GLY A 59 13.77 -4.40 7.74
N TYR A 60 13.82 -3.92 6.50
CA TYR A 60 14.60 -2.76 6.11
C TYR A 60 13.91 -1.44 6.50
N THR A 61 14.66 -0.34 6.46
CA THR A 61 14.09 0.99 6.52
C THR A 61 13.80 1.51 5.10
N PHE A 62 12.77 2.35 4.97
CA PHE A 62 12.36 2.91 3.69
C PHE A 62 11.97 4.38 3.87
N LYS A 63 12.55 5.26 3.04
CA LYS A 63 12.32 6.68 3.13
C LYS A 63 11.14 7.10 2.25
N SER A 64 10.22 7.88 2.79
CA SER A 64 9.16 8.51 2.00
C SER A 64 9.64 9.83 1.38
N ASP A 65 9.11 10.13 0.19
CA ASP A 65 9.38 11.35 -0.58
C ASP A 65 8.39 12.46 -0.25
N ALA A 66 7.16 12.10 0.09
CA ALA A 66 6.06 13.03 0.35
C ALA A 66 5.20 12.60 1.54
N ALA A 67 4.53 13.57 2.18
CA ALA A 67 3.42 13.28 3.09
C ALA A 67 2.11 13.19 2.30
N PHE A 68 1.16 12.35 2.74
CA PHE A 68 -0.13 12.16 2.04
C PHE A 68 -0.88 13.48 1.80
N ARG A 69 -0.84 14.40 2.76
CA ARG A 69 -1.50 15.72 2.65
C ARG A 69 -0.97 16.57 1.49
N ASP A 70 0.29 16.36 1.09
CA ASP A 70 0.96 17.13 0.05
C ASP A 70 0.87 16.48 -1.34
N VAL A 71 0.27 15.29 -1.43
CA VAL A 71 0.11 14.55 -2.68
C VAL A 71 -1.07 15.09 -3.49
N ASP A 72 -0.80 15.53 -4.72
CA ASP A 72 -1.82 15.70 -5.75
C ASP A 72 -1.95 14.38 -6.54
N PRO A 73 -3.02 13.58 -6.35
CA PRO A 73 -3.17 12.30 -7.02
C PRO A 73 -3.39 12.43 -8.53
N GLY A 74 -3.69 13.64 -9.01
CA GLY A 74 -3.83 13.92 -10.43
C GLY A 74 -2.52 13.74 -11.22
N GLU A 75 -1.38 13.92 -10.58
CA GLU A 75 -0.06 13.78 -11.20
C GLU A 75 0.37 12.33 -11.46
N PHE A 76 -0.34 11.33 -10.90
CA PHE A 76 0.08 9.94 -10.93
C PHE A 76 -0.76 9.09 -11.88
N LEU A 77 -0.10 8.14 -12.53
CA LEU A 77 -0.72 7.16 -13.43
C LEU A 77 -1.36 5.99 -12.69
N ALA A 78 -0.74 5.55 -11.60
CA ALA A 78 -1.15 4.38 -10.85
C ALA A 78 -0.82 4.51 -9.37
N LEU A 79 -1.49 3.70 -8.54
CA LEU A 79 -1.32 3.62 -7.09
C LEU A 79 -0.95 2.18 -6.70
N VAL A 80 0.02 2.04 -5.79
CA VAL A 80 0.41 0.76 -5.21
C VAL A 80 0.24 0.82 -3.69
N LEU A 81 -0.49 -0.14 -3.14
CA LEU A 81 -0.80 -0.29 -1.73
C LEU A 81 -0.19 -1.60 -1.20
N PRO A 82 1.04 -1.58 -0.68
CA PRO A 82 1.65 -2.74 -0.03
C PRO A 82 0.88 -3.23 1.20
N GLY A 83 1.16 -4.46 1.59
CA GLY A 83 0.59 -5.08 2.77
C GLY A 83 1.44 -4.93 4.03
N GLY A 84 1.57 -6.03 4.77
CA GLY A 84 2.08 -6.02 6.13
C GLY A 84 1.02 -5.54 7.11
N ARG A 85 1.42 -4.93 8.21
CA ARG A 85 0.52 -4.34 9.21
C ARG A 85 0.25 -2.86 8.99
N ALA A 86 1.01 -2.19 8.14
CA ALA A 86 0.80 -0.78 7.84
C ALA A 86 -0.66 -0.46 7.45
N PRO A 87 -1.35 -1.26 6.61
CA PRO A 87 -2.75 -0.99 6.25
C PRO A 87 -3.70 -0.91 7.44
N GLU A 88 -3.50 -1.68 8.51
CA GLU A 88 -4.33 -1.62 9.73
C GLU A 88 -4.37 -0.22 10.35
N PHE A 89 -3.26 0.50 10.22
CA PHE A 89 -3.11 1.86 10.72
C PHE A 89 -3.44 2.92 9.65
N LEU A 90 -2.92 2.74 8.44
CA LEU A 90 -3.05 3.71 7.35
C LEU A 90 -4.49 3.91 6.88
N ARG A 91 -5.35 2.91 7.02
CA ARG A 91 -6.77 2.97 6.65
C ARG A 91 -7.58 4.03 7.40
N TYR A 92 -7.02 4.62 8.47
CA TYR A 92 -7.64 5.73 9.20
C TYR A 92 -7.17 7.11 8.72
N ASP A 93 -6.16 7.17 7.85
CA ASP A 93 -5.63 8.43 7.32
C ASP A 93 -6.56 9.01 6.24
N THR A 94 -7.16 10.15 6.54
CA THR A 94 -8.15 10.78 5.64
C THR A 94 -7.55 11.29 4.34
N ASP A 95 -6.28 11.69 4.34
CA ASP A 95 -5.59 12.12 3.13
C ASP A 95 -5.28 10.93 2.21
N LEU A 96 -4.88 9.79 2.79
CA LEU A 96 -4.74 8.56 2.02
C LEU A 96 -6.07 8.12 1.40
N LEU A 97 -7.16 8.16 2.18
CA LEU A 97 -8.50 7.79 1.66
C LEU A 97 -8.95 8.74 0.53
N ARG A 98 -8.63 10.04 0.63
CA ARG A 98 -8.85 11.02 -0.45
C ARG A 98 -8.09 10.62 -1.72
N ILE A 99 -6.81 10.26 -1.58
CA ILE A 99 -5.97 9.79 -2.69
C ILE A 99 -6.59 8.56 -3.35
N VAL A 100 -6.91 7.53 -2.57
CA VAL A 100 -7.50 6.27 -3.07
C VAL A 100 -8.79 6.54 -3.85
N ARG A 101 -9.70 7.33 -3.30
CA ARG A 101 -10.97 7.68 -3.95
C ARG A 101 -10.77 8.39 -5.28
N HIS A 102 -9.76 9.25 -5.39
CA HIS A 102 -9.41 9.91 -6.65
C HIS A 102 -9.04 8.88 -7.74
N PHE A 103 -8.19 7.90 -7.42
CA PHE A 103 -7.79 6.88 -8.39
C PHE A 103 -8.97 6.08 -8.92
N PHE A 104 -9.92 5.72 -8.06
CA PHE A 104 -11.14 5.02 -8.48
C PHE A 104 -12.08 5.93 -9.29
N ALA A 105 -12.25 7.18 -8.88
CA ALA A 105 -13.09 8.14 -9.62
C ALA A 105 -12.57 8.41 -11.03
N GLU A 106 -11.25 8.46 -11.20
CA GLU A 106 -10.59 8.67 -12.49
C GLU A 106 -10.32 7.36 -13.25
N ASN A 107 -10.79 6.23 -12.73
CA ASN A 107 -10.56 4.89 -13.30
C ASN A 107 -9.08 4.59 -13.60
N LYS A 108 -8.20 5.03 -12.70
CA LYS A 108 -6.76 4.78 -12.78
C LYS A 108 -6.41 3.42 -12.15
N PRO A 109 -5.34 2.74 -12.63
CA PRO A 109 -4.89 1.49 -12.04
C PRO A 109 -4.53 1.61 -10.56
N VAL A 110 -5.02 0.65 -9.77
CA VAL A 110 -4.68 0.50 -8.35
C VAL A 110 -4.27 -0.95 -8.11
N ALA A 111 -3.07 -1.15 -7.61
CA ALA A 111 -2.57 -2.45 -7.18
C ALA A 111 -2.57 -2.50 -5.64
N SER A 112 -3.27 -3.47 -5.07
CA SER A 112 -3.22 -3.78 -3.65
C SER A 112 -2.64 -5.16 -3.44
N ILE A 113 -1.75 -5.29 -2.47
CA ILE A 113 -1.04 -6.52 -2.17
C ILE A 113 -1.34 -6.90 -0.73
N CYS A 114 -1.59 -8.20 -0.48
CA CYS A 114 -1.76 -8.75 0.87
C CYS A 114 -2.89 -8.00 1.63
N HIS A 115 -2.58 -7.32 2.72
CA HIS A 115 -3.50 -6.52 3.52
C HIS A 115 -3.78 -5.12 2.96
N GLY A 116 -3.15 -4.73 1.85
CA GLY A 116 -3.40 -3.43 1.22
C GLY A 116 -4.86 -3.19 0.85
N VAL A 117 -5.62 -4.25 0.60
CA VAL A 117 -7.05 -4.20 0.30
C VAL A 117 -7.90 -3.60 1.44
N GLU A 118 -7.44 -3.66 2.69
CA GLU A 118 -8.15 -3.06 3.83
C GLU A 118 -8.32 -1.54 3.67
N ILE A 119 -7.35 -0.88 3.04
CA ILE A 119 -7.44 0.55 2.74
C ILE A 119 -8.56 0.81 1.72
N LEU A 120 -8.69 -0.05 0.71
CA LEU A 120 -9.74 0.03 -0.30
C LEU A 120 -11.13 -0.17 0.31
N ALA A 121 -11.25 -1.13 1.24
CA ALA A 121 -12.51 -1.41 1.93
C ALA A 121 -12.98 -0.19 2.75
N VAL A 122 -12.08 0.44 3.52
CA VAL A 122 -12.41 1.64 4.31
C VAL A 122 -12.67 2.87 3.42
N ALA A 123 -11.99 2.97 2.27
CA ALA A 123 -12.28 4.02 1.29
C ALA A 123 -13.67 3.88 0.64
N ASP A 124 -14.32 2.72 0.80
CA ASP A 124 -15.64 2.38 0.23
C ASP A 124 -15.67 2.48 -1.30
N VAL A 125 -14.63 1.97 -1.96
CA VAL A 125 -14.47 2.08 -3.43
C VAL A 125 -14.59 0.75 -4.17
N ILE A 126 -14.73 -0.38 -3.45
CA ILE A 126 -14.70 -1.72 -4.05
C ILE A 126 -16.08 -2.39 -4.16
N ARG A 127 -17.17 -1.69 -3.90
CA ARG A 127 -18.52 -2.26 -4.07
C ARG A 127 -18.77 -2.61 -5.54
N GLY A 128 -19.01 -3.90 -5.79
CA GLY A 128 -19.19 -4.41 -7.15
C GLY A 128 -17.93 -4.45 -8.00
N VAL A 129 -16.76 -4.28 -7.39
CA VAL A 129 -15.45 -4.40 -8.05
C VAL A 129 -14.85 -5.76 -7.70
N GLU A 130 -14.34 -6.46 -8.70
CA GLU A 130 -13.56 -7.68 -8.48
C GLU A 130 -12.17 -7.32 -7.97
N VAL A 131 -11.82 -7.86 -6.80
CA VAL A 131 -10.52 -7.61 -6.15
C VAL A 131 -9.84 -8.92 -5.78
N THR A 132 -8.52 -8.89 -5.65
CA THR A 132 -7.74 -9.98 -5.09
C THR A 132 -7.20 -9.59 -3.72
N THR A 133 -7.04 -10.56 -2.84
CA THR A 133 -6.51 -10.34 -1.49
C THR A 133 -5.91 -11.60 -0.89
N ILE A 134 -5.17 -11.44 0.18
CA ILE A 134 -4.79 -12.57 1.03
C ILE A 134 -6.06 -13.18 1.67
N PRO A 135 -6.18 -14.52 1.82
CA PRO A 135 -7.38 -15.16 2.36
C PRO A 135 -7.89 -14.60 3.69
N ARG A 136 -6.98 -14.07 4.52
CA ARG A 136 -7.32 -13.49 5.83
C ARG A 136 -8.15 -12.20 5.76
N CYS A 137 -8.05 -11.46 4.65
CA CYS A 137 -8.82 -10.22 4.44
C CYS A 137 -10.11 -10.45 3.63
N ARG A 138 -10.44 -11.72 3.32
CA ARG A 138 -11.61 -12.03 2.49
C ARG A 138 -12.90 -11.45 3.06
N PHE A 139 -13.12 -11.60 4.36
CA PHE A 139 -14.34 -11.13 5.03
C PHE A 139 -14.39 -9.59 5.18
N ASP A 140 -13.29 -8.89 4.96
CA ASP A 140 -13.26 -7.42 4.99
C ASP A 140 -13.74 -6.83 3.66
N VAL A 141 -13.81 -7.64 2.59
CA VAL A 141 -14.13 -7.20 1.23
C VAL A 141 -15.36 -7.87 0.63
N GLU A 142 -15.94 -8.87 1.31
CA GLU A 142 -17.23 -9.49 0.96
C GLU A 142 -18.39 -8.71 1.60
#